data_7de40a973a11296b885e8ca36ac2feeb
#
_entry.id   7de40a973a11296b885e8ca36ac2feeb
#
_cell.length_a   1.000
_cell.length_b   1.000
_cell.length_c   1.000
_cell.angle_alpha   90.00
_cell.angle_beta   90.00
_cell.angle_gamma   90.00
#
_symmetry.space_group_name_H-M   'P 1'
#
loop_
_entity.id
_entity.type
_entity.pdbx_description
1 polymer ?
#
loop_
_entity_poly.entity_id
_entity_poly.type
_entity_poly.pdbx_seq_one_letter_code
_entity_poly.pdbx_strand_id
1 'polypeptide(L)'
;MKNLILVMVLIWAMPALAEAGYQEATDAFDKGDSLTALKEFQSLADDNDANGQYGLGIMYDLGEEVPQSSEQAAKWYKLSAEQGHADAQNNLGVMYEEGEGVPRNYDEAMRWYRRAAESGNKDAPNNIGVIYMSGVGAIKDSVKAYMWFSVAGKGDPAAISNKKFLLKRLTPDELERAKNMAQEWLKIREQKNKN
;
A
#
# COMPACT_ATOMS: atom_id res chain seq x y z
N MET A 1 35.50 25.90 -3.73
CA MET A 1 34.38 25.94 -4.67
C MET A 1 34.21 24.64 -5.50
N LYS A 2 35.27 23.92 -5.91
CA LYS A 2 35.18 22.67 -6.69
C LYS A 2 34.48 21.51 -5.94
N ASN A 3 34.64 21.41 -4.62
CA ASN A 3 34.05 20.28 -3.84
C ASN A 3 32.55 20.44 -3.59
N LEU A 4 32.00 21.65 -3.63
CA LEU A 4 30.58 21.92 -3.42
C LEU A 4 29.75 21.49 -4.65
N ILE A 5 30.31 21.65 -5.84
CA ILE A 5 29.62 21.22 -7.10
C ILE A 5 29.55 19.71 -7.23
N LEU A 6 30.59 18.99 -6.78
CA LEU A 6 30.61 17.53 -6.82
C LEU A 6 29.56 16.91 -5.87
N VAL A 7 29.38 17.49 -4.68
CA VAL A 7 28.37 17.05 -3.71
C VAL A 7 26.95 17.34 -4.22
N MET A 8 26.72 18.49 -4.85
CA MET A 8 25.39 18.79 -5.43
C MET A 8 25.02 17.86 -6.60
N VAL A 9 25.98 17.52 -7.46
CA VAL A 9 25.73 16.58 -8.57
C VAL A 9 25.38 15.17 -8.06
N LEU A 10 26.03 14.72 -6.99
CA LEU A 10 25.73 13.42 -6.37
C LEU A 10 24.33 13.40 -5.73
N ILE A 11 23.90 14.48 -5.06
CA ILE A 11 22.57 14.56 -4.43
C ILE A 11 21.44 14.53 -5.49
N TRP A 12 21.65 15.09 -6.67
CA TRP A 12 20.65 15.07 -7.77
C TRP A 12 20.67 13.77 -8.58
N ALA A 13 21.78 13.03 -8.59
CA ALA A 13 21.89 11.77 -9.35
C ALA A 13 21.38 10.55 -8.58
N MET A 14 21.39 10.56 -7.25
CA MET A 14 20.96 9.41 -6.43
C MET A 14 19.51 8.96 -6.67
N PRO A 15 18.50 9.85 -6.72
CA PRO A 15 17.13 9.42 -6.98
C PRO A 15 16.96 8.79 -8.38
N ALA A 16 17.62 9.32 -9.39
CA ALA A 16 17.52 8.78 -10.75
C ALA A 16 18.21 7.41 -10.89
N LEU A 17 19.28 7.18 -10.15
CA LEU A 17 19.97 5.89 -10.11
C LEU A 17 19.14 4.84 -9.35
N ALA A 18 18.50 5.21 -8.24
CA ALA A 18 17.60 4.34 -7.50
C ALA A 18 16.37 3.96 -8.34
N GLU A 19 15.78 4.92 -9.06
CA GLU A 19 14.66 4.67 -9.99
C GLU A 19 15.05 3.71 -11.11
N ALA A 20 16.24 3.89 -11.70
CA ALA A 20 16.76 3.02 -12.75
C ALA A 20 17.04 1.60 -12.22
N GLY A 21 17.62 1.47 -11.02
CA GLY A 21 17.85 0.17 -10.38
C GLY A 21 16.55 -0.55 -10.02
N TYR A 22 15.54 0.18 -9.54
CA TYR A 22 14.23 -0.40 -9.28
C TYR A 22 13.55 -0.89 -10.56
N GLN A 23 13.62 -0.14 -11.65
CA GLN A 23 13.08 -0.57 -12.95
C GLN A 23 13.81 -1.82 -13.46
N GLU A 24 15.13 -1.90 -13.32
CA GLU A 24 15.90 -3.08 -13.69
C GLU A 24 15.50 -4.31 -12.85
N ALA A 25 15.33 -4.13 -11.55
CA ALA A 25 14.88 -5.19 -10.65
C ALA A 25 13.49 -5.70 -11.01
N THR A 26 12.54 -4.81 -11.26
CA THR A 26 11.17 -5.19 -11.63
C THR A 26 11.11 -5.84 -13.01
N ASP A 27 11.86 -5.32 -13.99
CA ASP A 27 11.96 -5.93 -15.33
C ASP A 27 12.57 -7.34 -15.28
N ALA A 28 13.56 -7.57 -14.41
CA ALA A 28 14.15 -8.88 -14.20
C ALA A 28 13.14 -9.84 -13.54
N PHE A 29 12.42 -9.37 -12.52
CA PHE A 29 11.38 -10.14 -11.85
C PHE A 29 10.27 -10.56 -12.81
N ASP A 30 9.75 -9.63 -13.62
CA ASP A 30 8.71 -9.89 -14.60
C ASP A 30 9.11 -10.88 -15.70
N LYS A 31 10.42 -10.96 -16.01
CA LYS A 31 10.98 -11.92 -16.96
C LYS A 31 11.30 -13.28 -16.32
N GLY A 32 11.10 -13.42 -15.01
CA GLY A 32 11.45 -14.65 -14.25
C GLY A 32 12.94 -14.78 -13.93
N ASP A 33 13.74 -13.72 -14.09
CA ASP A 33 15.13 -13.66 -13.60
C ASP A 33 15.17 -13.22 -12.14
N SER A 34 14.62 -14.08 -11.27
CA SER A 34 14.48 -13.79 -9.85
C SER A 34 15.83 -13.57 -9.14
N LEU A 35 16.91 -14.16 -9.66
CA LEU A 35 18.23 -13.96 -9.08
C LEU A 35 18.78 -12.55 -9.32
N THR A 36 18.61 -12.01 -10.52
CA THR A 36 18.96 -10.61 -10.81
C THR A 36 18.05 -9.67 -10.02
N ALA A 37 16.74 -9.91 -9.99
CA ALA A 37 15.80 -9.13 -9.21
C ALA A 37 16.18 -9.07 -7.73
N LEU A 38 16.51 -10.20 -7.10
CA LEU A 38 16.95 -10.26 -5.71
C LEU A 38 18.20 -9.40 -5.46
N LYS A 39 19.20 -9.47 -6.34
CA LYS A 39 20.44 -8.69 -6.18
C LYS A 39 20.18 -7.18 -6.25
N GLU A 40 19.38 -6.76 -7.22
CA GLU A 40 19.05 -5.34 -7.39
C GLU A 40 18.19 -4.83 -6.24
N PHE A 41 17.14 -5.56 -5.82
CA PHE A 41 16.34 -5.20 -4.65
C PHE A 41 17.18 -5.15 -3.38
N GLN A 42 18.13 -6.10 -3.19
CA GLN A 42 19.04 -6.07 -2.04
C GLN A 42 19.93 -4.83 -2.06
N SER A 43 20.51 -4.49 -3.21
CA SER A 43 21.34 -3.29 -3.35
C SER A 43 20.58 -2.01 -3.00
N LEU A 44 19.35 -1.88 -3.51
CA LEU A 44 18.48 -0.75 -3.20
C LEU A 44 18.09 -0.70 -1.72
N ALA A 45 17.77 -1.86 -1.12
CA ALA A 45 17.41 -1.94 0.28
C ALA A 45 18.59 -1.62 1.22
N ASP A 46 19.82 -1.98 0.84
CA ASP A 46 21.05 -1.62 1.56
C ASP A 46 21.29 -0.09 1.54
N ASP A 47 20.86 0.56 0.47
CA ASP A 47 20.82 2.04 0.35
C ASP A 47 19.59 2.67 1.04
N ASN A 48 18.82 1.88 1.79
CA ASN A 48 17.59 2.28 2.48
C ASN A 48 16.49 2.79 1.53
N ASP A 49 16.46 2.35 0.28
CA ASP A 49 15.41 2.70 -0.68
C ASP A 49 14.12 1.93 -0.38
N ALA A 50 12.99 2.66 -0.37
CA ALA A 50 11.68 2.08 -0.04
C ALA A 50 11.19 1.05 -1.07
N ASN A 51 11.51 1.25 -2.36
CA ASN A 51 11.11 0.33 -3.42
C ASN A 51 11.93 -0.97 -3.33
N GLY A 52 13.25 -0.87 -3.06
CA GLY A 52 14.10 -2.04 -2.83
C GLY A 52 13.63 -2.87 -1.63
N GLN A 53 13.30 -2.22 -0.53
CA GLN A 53 12.73 -2.87 0.65
C GLN A 53 11.37 -3.53 0.35
N TYR A 54 10.51 -2.89 -0.44
CA TYR A 54 9.25 -3.48 -0.89
C TYR A 54 9.51 -4.72 -1.77
N GLY A 55 10.45 -4.64 -2.72
CA GLY A 55 10.86 -5.76 -3.56
C GLY A 55 11.35 -6.96 -2.75
N LEU A 56 12.22 -6.74 -1.75
CA LEU A 56 12.64 -7.81 -0.84
C LEU A 56 11.47 -8.41 -0.06
N GLY A 57 10.52 -7.57 0.37
CA GLY A 57 9.28 -8.05 0.98
C GLY A 57 8.56 -9.06 0.10
N ILE A 58 8.40 -8.76 -1.18
CA ILE A 58 7.79 -9.66 -2.17
C ILE A 58 8.61 -10.94 -2.33
N MET A 59 9.93 -10.85 -2.45
CA MET A 59 10.80 -12.02 -2.62
C MET A 59 10.66 -13.00 -1.45
N TYR A 60 10.64 -12.51 -0.21
CA TYR A 60 10.41 -13.35 0.98
C TYR A 60 8.98 -13.87 1.09
N ASP A 61 7.99 -13.11 0.65
CA ASP A 61 6.59 -13.51 0.66
C ASP A 61 6.31 -14.65 -0.31
N LEU A 62 6.91 -14.60 -1.50
CA LEU A 62 6.78 -15.62 -2.53
C LEU A 62 7.76 -16.80 -2.35
N GLY A 63 8.87 -16.60 -1.67
CA GLY A 63 9.98 -17.59 -1.59
C GLY A 63 10.81 -17.66 -2.86
N GLU A 64 10.95 -16.54 -3.57
CA GLU A 64 11.72 -16.43 -4.80
C GLU A 64 13.22 -16.20 -4.49
N GLU A 65 14.07 -17.16 -4.83
CA GLU A 65 15.52 -17.18 -4.57
C GLU A 65 15.93 -17.09 -3.08
N VAL A 66 14.96 -16.99 -2.18
CA VAL A 66 15.11 -17.00 -0.73
C VAL A 66 14.07 -17.95 -0.12
N PRO A 67 14.34 -18.57 1.04
CA PRO A 67 13.31 -19.33 1.73
C PRO A 67 12.09 -18.46 2.05
N GLN A 68 10.90 -18.92 1.69
CA GLN A 68 9.65 -18.21 2.01
C GLN A 68 9.55 -17.94 3.50
N SER A 69 9.26 -16.70 3.86
CA SER A 69 9.15 -16.27 5.25
C SER A 69 8.25 -15.03 5.40
N SER A 70 7.04 -15.23 5.85
CA SER A 70 6.12 -14.12 6.13
C SER A 70 6.67 -13.18 7.21
N GLU A 71 7.50 -13.69 8.16
CA GLU A 71 8.15 -12.83 9.16
C GLU A 71 9.18 -11.87 8.53
N GLN A 72 9.98 -12.36 7.57
CA GLN A 72 10.93 -11.52 6.86
C GLN A 72 10.20 -10.56 5.91
N ALA A 73 9.19 -11.04 5.19
CA ALA A 73 8.34 -10.18 4.36
C ALA A 73 7.73 -9.03 5.18
N ALA A 74 7.15 -9.33 6.35
CA ALA A 74 6.58 -8.30 7.23
C ALA A 74 7.62 -7.26 7.68
N LYS A 75 8.86 -7.68 7.98
CA LYS A 75 9.94 -6.74 8.35
C LYS A 75 10.28 -5.80 7.21
N TRP A 76 10.46 -6.33 5.99
CA TRP A 76 10.80 -5.53 4.82
C TRP A 76 9.65 -4.62 4.40
N TYR A 77 8.41 -5.14 4.36
CA TYR A 77 7.22 -4.30 4.11
C TYR A 77 7.08 -3.19 5.15
N LYS A 78 7.40 -3.45 6.43
CA LYS A 78 7.33 -2.43 7.47
C LYS A 78 8.32 -1.30 7.24
N LEU A 79 9.59 -1.62 6.90
CA LEU A 79 10.60 -0.61 6.60
C LEU A 79 10.18 0.28 5.42
N SER A 80 9.70 -0.33 4.34
CA SER A 80 9.18 0.37 3.17
C SER A 80 7.93 1.20 3.48
N ALA A 81 6.98 0.62 4.23
CA ALA A 81 5.73 1.28 4.63
C ALA A 81 5.95 2.50 5.53
N GLU A 82 6.93 2.45 6.42
CA GLU A 82 7.32 3.58 7.28
C GLU A 82 7.87 4.75 6.47
N GLN A 83 8.49 4.49 5.33
CA GLN A 83 8.93 5.49 4.36
C GLN A 83 7.81 6.00 3.44
N GLY A 84 6.60 5.45 3.53
CA GLY A 84 5.44 5.93 2.77
C GLY A 84 5.11 5.14 1.52
N HIS A 85 5.79 4.02 1.23
CA HIS A 85 5.48 3.18 0.07
C HIS A 85 4.05 2.62 0.18
N ALA A 86 3.19 3.00 -0.75
CA ALA A 86 1.75 2.76 -0.66
C ALA A 86 1.38 1.27 -0.67
N ASP A 87 2.04 0.49 -1.54
CA ASP A 87 1.74 -0.94 -1.67
C ASP A 87 2.30 -1.74 -0.48
N ALA A 88 3.48 -1.35 0.05
CA ALA A 88 4.01 -1.94 1.27
C ALA A 88 3.10 -1.67 2.48
N GLN A 89 2.52 -0.47 2.58
CA GLN A 89 1.53 -0.16 3.62
C GLN A 89 0.30 -1.05 3.51
N ASN A 90 -0.21 -1.27 2.29
CA ASN A 90 -1.34 -2.16 2.07
C ASN A 90 -1.00 -3.61 2.43
N ASN A 91 0.14 -4.14 1.95
CA ASN A 91 0.55 -5.51 2.23
C ASN A 91 0.77 -5.75 3.73
N LEU A 92 1.39 -4.79 4.41
CA LEU A 92 1.53 -4.87 5.87
C LEU A 92 0.16 -4.85 6.57
N GLY A 93 -0.81 -4.09 6.06
CA GLY A 93 -2.19 -4.11 6.51
C GLY A 93 -2.83 -5.49 6.40
N VAL A 94 -2.65 -6.16 5.25
CA VAL A 94 -3.12 -7.54 5.02
C VAL A 94 -2.47 -8.51 6.02
N MET A 95 -1.15 -8.43 6.20
CA MET A 95 -0.43 -9.29 7.13
C MET A 95 -0.94 -9.15 8.57
N TYR A 96 -1.26 -7.93 9.03
CA TYR A 96 -1.89 -7.72 10.33
C TYR A 96 -3.34 -8.23 10.39
N GLU A 97 -4.10 -8.14 9.30
CA GLU A 97 -5.47 -8.66 9.24
C GLU A 97 -5.50 -10.18 9.30
N GLU A 98 -4.59 -10.84 8.59
CA GLU A 98 -4.53 -12.30 8.51
C GLU A 98 -3.72 -12.93 9.64
N GLY A 99 -2.81 -12.18 10.25
CA GLY A 99 -1.88 -12.67 11.28
C GLY A 99 -0.72 -13.45 10.67
N GLU A 100 -0.31 -13.07 9.45
CA GLU A 100 0.81 -13.70 8.74
C GLU A 100 2.11 -12.93 8.99
N GLY A 101 3.11 -13.62 9.51
CA GLY A 101 4.42 -13.04 9.86
C GLY A 101 4.39 -12.04 11.02
N VAL A 102 3.20 -11.62 11.45
CA VAL A 102 2.93 -10.75 12.60
C VAL A 102 1.70 -11.25 13.37
N PRO A 103 1.59 -11.00 14.68
CA PRO A 103 0.37 -11.29 15.41
C PRO A 103 -0.83 -10.56 14.78
N ARG A 104 -1.94 -11.26 14.61
CA ARG A 104 -3.18 -10.66 14.06
C ARG A 104 -3.60 -9.44 14.89
N ASN A 105 -3.82 -8.33 14.21
CA ASN A 105 -4.23 -7.08 14.85
C ASN A 105 -5.00 -6.19 13.86
N TYR A 106 -6.33 -6.18 13.98
CA TYR A 106 -7.19 -5.38 13.09
C TYR A 106 -7.03 -3.87 13.24
N ASP A 107 -6.64 -3.37 14.42
CA ASP A 107 -6.38 -1.94 14.62
C ASP A 107 -5.13 -1.51 13.84
N GLU A 108 -4.07 -2.32 13.87
CA GLU A 108 -2.87 -2.10 13.06
C GLU A 108 -3.19 -2.24 11.57
N ALA A 109 -3.94 -3.27 11.15
CA ALA A 109 -4.37 -3.44 9.76
C ALA A 109 -5.10 -2.18 9.26
N MET A 110 -6.09 -1.72 10.02
CA MET A 110 -6.86 -0.53 9.70
C MET A 110 -6.00 0.74 9.64
N ARG A 111 -5.00 0.87 10.52
CA ARG A 111 -4.06 1.98 10.53
C ARG A 111 -3.21 1.99 9.26
N TRP A 112 -2.68 0.83 8.85
CA TRP A 112 -1.87 0.71 7.65
C TRP A 112 -2.67 0.87 6.37
N TYR A 113 -3.86 0.30 6.28
CA TYR A 113 -4.75 0.52 5.14
C TYR A 113 -5.12 2.00 4.95
N ARG A 114 -5.38 2.74 6.03
CA ARG A 114 -5.64 4.19 5.94
C ARG A 114 -4.43 4.95 5.40
N ARG A 115 -3.22 4.64 5.87
CA ARG A 115 -1.99 5.22 5.34
C ARG A 115 -1.81 4.88 3.86
N ALA A 116 -2.02 3.62 3.48
CA ALA A 116 -1.96 3.17 2.10
C ALA A 116 -2.95 3.93 1.19
N ALA A 117 -4.19 4.10 1.65
CA ALA A 117 -5.20 4.87 0.93
C ALA A 117 -4.80 6.35 0.79
N GLU A 118 -4.23 6.96 1.83
CA GLU A 118 -3.69 8.33 1.79
C GLU A 118 -2.51 8.43 0.82
N SER A 119 -1.61 7.45 0.81
CA SER A 119 -0.46 7.36 -0.11
C SER A 119 -0.84 6.98 -1.54
N GLY A 120 -2.10 6.63 -1.80
CA GLY A 120 -2.62 6.40 -3.15
C GLY A 120 -2.74 4.94 -3.58
N ASN A 121 -2.52 3.96 -2.69
CA ASN A 121 -2.82 2.57 -3.00
C ASN A 121 -4.31 2.42 -3.36
N LYS A 122 -4.61 1.64 -4.40
CA LYS A 122 -5.96 1.52 -4.97
C LYS A 122 -6.81 0.47 -4.26
N ASP A 123 -6.18 -0.51 -3.60
CA ASP A 123 -6.86 -1.65 -2.98
C ASP A 123 -7.22 -1.37 -1.53
N ALA A 124 -6.40 -0.59 -0.83
CA ALA A 124 -6.60 -0.27 0.58
C ALA A 124 -7.98 0.30 0.92
N PRO A 125 -8.60 1.19 0.11
CA PRO A 125 -9.96 1.64 0.39
C PRO A 125 -10.99 0.51 0.36
N ASN A 126 -10.85 -0.47 -0.54
CA ASN A 126 -11.72 -1.63 -0.57
C ASN A 126 -11.54 -2.48 0.70
N ASN A 127 -10.32 -2.73 1.14
CA ASN A 127 -10.02 -3.50 2.35
C ASN A 127 -10.66 -2.85 3.59
N ILE A 128 -10.53 -1.53 3.74
CA ILE A 128 -11.21 -0.79 4.82
C ILE A 128 -12.74 -0.94 4.72
N GLY A 129 -13.28 -0.85 3.51
CA GLY A 129 -14.72 -1.01 3.26
C GLY A 129 -15.22 -2.39 3.68
N VAL A 130 -14.46 -3.45 3.41
CA VAL A 130 -14.76 -4.84 3.80
C VAL A 130 -14.78 -4.99 5.32
N ILE A 131 -13.81 -4.43 6.04
CA ILE A 131 -13.77 -4.44 7.51
C ILE A 131 -15.04 -3.79 8.09
N TYR A 132 -15.44 -2.61 7.60
CA TYR A 132 -16.67 -1.97 8.07
C TYR A 132 -17.93 -2.72 7.66
N MET A 133 -17.95 -3.36 6.50
CA MET A 133 -19.11 -4.12 6.03
C MET A 133 -19.30 -5.43 6.80
N SER A 134 -18.23 -6.13 7.10
CA SER A 134 -18.26 -7.41 7.83
C SER A 134 -18.49 -7.20 9.33
N GLY A 135 -17.91 -6.16 9.90
CA GLY A 135 -17.83 -5.94 11.34
C GLY A 135 -16.73 -6.77 12.02
N VAL A 136 -15.86 -7.40 11.23
CA VAL A 136 -14.67 -8.09 11.76
C VAL A 136 -13.58 -7.05 11.98
N GLY A 137 -13.10 -6.94 13.20
CA GLY A 137 -12.06 -5.96 13.57
C GLY A 137 -12.54 -4.50 13.76
N ALA A 138 -13.80 -4.20 13.46
CA ALA A 138 -14.40 -2.91 13.73
C ALA A 138 -15.91 -3.06 13.93
N ILE A 139 -16.57 -2.05 14.53
CA ILE A 139 -18.02 -2.01 14.60
C ILE A 139 -18.57 -1.90 13.17
N LYS A 140 -19.48 -2.82 12.83
CA LYS A 140 -20.14 -2.84 11.52
C LYS A 140 -20.82 -1.50 11.22
N ASP A 141 -20.46 -0.90 10.09
CA ASP A 141 -20.97 0.41 9.67
C ASP A 141 -21.14 0.45 8.13
N SER A 142 -22.36 0.23 7.68
CA SER A 142 -22.68 0.20 6.24
C SER A 142 -22.46 1.55 5.54
N VAL A 143 -22.58 2.66 6.26
CA VAL A 143 -22.35 4.01 5.72
C VAL A 143 -20.84 4.21 5.45
N LYS A 144 -19.99 3.89 6.44
CA LYS A 144 -18.54 3.93 6.25
C LYS A 144 -18.07 2.93 5.21
N ALA A 145 -18.64 1.72 5.20
CA ALA A 145 -18.31 0.74 4.16
C ALA A 145 -18.60 1.28 2.75
N TYR A 146 -19.80 1.85 2.53
CA TYR A 146 -20.15 2.47 1.25
C TYR A 146 -19.26 3.66 0.89
N MET A 147 -18.91 4.49 1.87
CA MET A 147 -17.97 5.60 1.73
C MET A 147 -16.63 5.09 1.21
N TRP A 148 -16.03 4.10 1.86
CA TRP A 148 -14.72 3.57 1.47
C TRP A 148 -14.73 2.86 0.12
N PHE A 149 -15.76 2.07 -0.19
CA PHE A 149 -15.94 1.52 -1.54
C PHE A 149 -16.15 2.61 -2.61
N SER A 150 -16.62 3.79 -2.22
CA SER A 150 -16.73 4.93 -3.14
C SER A 150 -15.38 5.60 -3.36
N VAL A 151 -14.51 5.62 -2.35
CA VAL A 151 -13.12 6.08 -2.47
C VAL A 151 -12.28 5.15 -3.37
N ALA A 152 -12.46 3.82 -3.29
CA ALA A 152 -11.84 2.85 -4.20
C ALA A 152 -12.15 3.14 -5.68
N GLY A 153 -13.29 3.76 -5.94
CA GLY A 153 -13.62 4.28 -7.26
C GLY A 153 -14.19 3.26 -8.24
N LYS A 154 -14.06 3.57 -9.54
CA LYS A 154 -14.64 2.76 -10.62
C LYS A 154 -13.70 1.66 -11.13
N GLY A 155 -12.45 1.71 -10.72
CA GLY A 155 -11.41 0.76 -11.16
C GLY A 155 -11.42 -0.56 -10.39
N ASP A 156 -12.13 -0.64 -9.26
CA ASP A 156 -12.19 -1.83 -8.40
C ASP A 156 -13.52 -2.56 -8.57
N PRO A 157 -13.55 -3.75 -9.25
CA PRO A 157 -14.77 -4.53 -9.45
C PRO A 157 -15.40 -5.02 -8.14
N ALA A 158 -14.57 -5.34 -7.12
CA ALA A 158 -15.05 -5.80 -5.82
C ALA A 158 -15.76 -4.65 -5.08
N ALA A 159 -15.17 -3.47 -5.04
CA ALA A 159 -15.79 -2.28 -4.47
C ALA A 159 -17.12 -1.94 -5.16
N ILE A 160 -17.17 -2.06 -6.51
CA ILE A 160 -18.41 -1.84 -7.27
C ILE A 160 -19.50 -2.84 -6.84
N SER A 161 -19.14 -4.12 -6.71
CA SER A 161 -20.07 -5.17 -6.29
C SER A 161 -20.59 -4.94 -4.86
N ASN A 162 -19.69 -4.63 -3.94
CA ASN A 162 -19.99 -4.33 -2.55
C ASN A 162 -20.90 -3.10 -2.41
N LYS A 163 -20.66 -2.06 -3.22
CA LYS A 163 -21.55 -0.88 -3.28
C LYS A 163 -22.95 -1.24 -3.72
N LYS A 164 -23.09 -2.06 -4.77
CA LYS A 164 -24.42 -2.52 -5.24
C LYS A 164 -25.17 -3.29 -4.15
N PHE A 165 -24.45 -4.09 -3.37
CA PHE A 165 -25.03 -4.82 -2.24
C PHE A 165 -25.54 -3.87 -1.16
N LEU A 166 -24.78 -2.84 -0.81
CA LEU A 166 -25.12 -1.85 0.20
C LEU A 166 -26.24 -0.89 -0.24
N LEU A 167 -26.31 -0.54 -1.54
CA LEU A 167 -27.38 0.29 -2.10
C LEU A 167 -28.81 -0.23 -1.81
N LYS A 168 -28.95 -1.55 -1.65
CA LYS A 168 -30.25 -2.17 -1.33
C LYS A 168 -30.61 -2.11 0.16
N ARG A 169 -29.72 -1.61 1.00
CA ARG A 169 -29.80 -1.67 2.46
C ARG A 169 -29.72 -0.32 3.16
N LEU A 170 -29.07 0.64 2.50
CA LEU A 170 -28.97 2.00 3.00
C LEU A 170 -30.24 2.81 2.67
N THR A 171 -30.68 3.62 3.61
CA THR A 171 -31.69 4.63 3.36
C THR A 171 -31.15 5.74 2.46
N PRO A 172 -32.00 6.55 1.81
CA PRO A 172 -31.56 7.69 1.00
C PRO A 172 -30.61 8.63 1.76
N ASP A 173 -30.93 8.96 3.02
CA ASP A 173 -30.12 9.86 3.85
C ASP A 173 -28.75 9.26 4.21
N GLU A 174 -28.71 7.97 4.53
CA GLU A 174 -27.44 7.25 4.78
C GLU A 174 -26.56 7.20 3.54
N LEU A 175 -27.18 6.98 2.38
CA LEU A 175 -26.47 6.95 1.10
C LEU A 175 -25.89 8.32 0.75
N GLU A 176 -26.66 9.39 0.95
CA GLU A 176 -26.19 10.76 0.71
C GLU A 176 -25.04 11.09 1.66
N ARG A 177 -25.19 10.79 2.95
CA ARG A 177 -24.12 10.97 3.94
C ARG A 177 -22.84 10.22 3.53
N ALA A 178 -22.94 8.97 3.10
CA ALA A 178 -21.78 8.18 2.68
C ALA A 178 -21.07 8.78 1.45
N LYS A 179 -21.84 9.28 0.47
CA LYS A 179 -21.29 9.95 -0.72
C LYS A 179 -20.57 11.25 -0.36
N ASN A 180 -21.15 12.06 0.50
CA ASN A 180 -20.56 13.32 0.94
C ASN A 180 -19.26 13.07 1.70
N MET A 181 -19.21 12.09 2.59
CA MET A 181 -17.99 11.67 3.28
C MET A 181 -16.88 11.22 2.32
N ALA A 182 -17.22 10.47 1.27
CA ALA A 182 -16.26 10.03 0.26
C ALA A 182 -15.69 11.21 -0.54
N GLN A 183 -16.52 12.14 -0.95
CA GLN A 183 -16.11 13.35 -1.68
C GLN A 183 -15.21 14.24 -0.82
N GLU A 184 -15.55 14.42 0.44
CA GLU A 184 -14.75 15.21 1.39
C GLU A 184 -13.38 14.57 1.60
N TRP A 185 -13.31 13.25 1.81
CA TRP A 185 -12.06 12.53 1.97
C TRP A 185 -11.15 12.68 0.74
N LEU A 186 -11.69 12.50 -0.46
CA LEU A 186 -10.96 12.65 -1.73
C LEU A 186 -10.43 14.08 -1.90
N LYS A 187 -11.24 15.09 -1.59
CA LYS A 187 -10.83 16.49 -1.64
C LYS A 187 -9.67 16.80 -0.68
N ILE A 188 -9.77 16.32 0.56
CA ILE A 188 -8.69 16.50 1.56
C ILE A 188 -7.40 15.83 1.09
N ARG A 189 -7.48 14.60 0.54
CA ARG A 189 -6.32 13.88 0.01
C ARG A 189 -5.67 14.64 -1.16
N GLU A 190 -6.48 15.15 -2.10
CA GLU A 190 -5.95 15.95 -3.21
C GLU A 190 -5.25 17.23 -2.74
N GLN A 191 -5.73 17.85 -1.68
CA GLN A 191 -5.10 19.04 -1.10
C GLN A 191 -3.76 18.71 -0.44
N LYS A 192 -3.68 17.59 0.29
CA LYS A 192 -2.42 17.12 0.90
C LYS A 192 -1.34 16.82 -0.15
N ASN A 193 -1.72 16.31 -1.31
CA ASN A 193 -0.77 15.94 -2.38
C ASN A 193 -0.28 17.14 -3.22
N LYS A 194 -0.85 18.34 -3.02
CA LYS A 194 -0.45 19.57 -3.70
C LYS A 194 0.52 20.46 -2.89
N ASN A 195 0.68 20.14 -1.61
CA ASN A 195 1.57 20.87 -0.68
C ASN A 195 2.83 20.06 -0.40
#